data_b8fb81fb9b1f9554c0ce640c1ac2cf25
#
_entry.id   b8fb81fb9b1f9554c0ce640c1ac2cf25
#
_cell.length_a   1.000
_cell.length_b   1.000
_cell.length_c   1.000
_cell.angle_alpha   90.00
_cell.angle_beta   90.00
_cell.angle_gamma   90.00
#
_symmetry.space_group_name_H-M   'P 1'
#
loop_
_entity.id
_entity.type
_entity.pdbx_description
1 polymer ?
#
loop_
_entity_poly.entity_id
_entity_poly.type
_entity_poly.pdbx_seq_one_letter_code
_entity_poly.pdbx_strand_id
1 'polypeptide(L)'
;MMAGALVAASLVNGNASGGRSAPRLAPEPQPPAAEQSGSFRVECALVREARIDPIVAPGQPSHHLHDLFGNRSLTPESTYVSMLTGETSCTASADTGGYWSPALVTPDGEIVRPERAVIYYRNRPAGRVATTPFPRDFRMIAGGEDAFPNAYWTCDGEKDTAKETRKAYIPDCGAGGNVKLHVFFPSCWDGARLDAPDHRSHVAYGLGEDGRADGTHPLACPRSHPVEVPQLDYRVVYPARGGAGYRLADAQMIPHADFWNTWQQRELESLVQRCLWKGVNCHLVGYS
;
A
#
# COMPACT_ATOMS: atom_id res chain seq x y z
N MET A 1 44.38 -25.09 -71.50
CA MET A 1 44.17 -23.91 -70.68
C MET A 1 43.19 -24.28 -69.55
N MET A 2 43.74 -24.48 -68.35
CA MET A 2 43.01 -25.04 -67.23
C MET A 2 42.46 -23.88 -66.38
N ALA A 3 41.14 -23.86 -66.12
CA ALA A 3 40.50 -22.92 -65.22
C ALA A 3 40.37 -23.58 -63.84
N GLY A 4 41.04 -23.01 -62.83
CA GLY A 4 40.95 -23.44 -61.45
C GLY A 4 39.76 -22.82 -60.73
N ALA A 5 38.95 -23.67 -60.13
CA ALA A 5 37.84 -23.24 -59.25
C ALA A 5 38.33 -23.08 -57.83
N LEU A 6 38.13 -21.87 -57.25
CA LEU A 6 38.35 -21.56 -55.83
C LEU A 6 37.09 -21.93 -55.10
N VAL A 7 37.18 -22.84 -54.12
CA VAL A 7 36.11 -23.13 -53.16
C VAL A 7 36.33 -22.24 -51.95
N ALA A 8 35.39 -21.33 -51.69
CA ALA A 8 35.37 -20.53 -50.48
C ALA A 8 34.64 -21.30 -49.34
N ALA A 9 35.36 -21.62 -48.29
CA ALA A 9 34.79 -22.19 -47.05
C ALA A 9 34.27 -21.09 -46.16
N SER A 10 32.95 -21.04 -45.94
CA SER A 10 32.30 -20.14 -44.95
C SER A 10 32.39 -20.80 -43.58
N LEU A 11 33.13 -20.16 -42.68
CA LEU A 11 33.12 -20.47 -41.25
C LEU A 11 31.91 -19.84 -40.61
N VAL A 12 30.95 -20.66 -40.19
CA VAL A 12 29.82 -20.25 -39.36
C VAL A 12 30.29 -20.21 -37.90
N ASN A 13 30.54 -19.02 -37.36
CA ASN A 13 30.75 -18.82 -35.93
C ASN A 13 29.40 -18.85 -35.20
N GLY A 14 29.06 -20.00 -34.66
CA GLY A 14 27.95 -20.14 -33.71
C GLY A 14 28.36 -19.67 -32.32
N ASN A 15 28.06 -18.42 -31.99
CA ASN A 15 28.20 -17.89 -30.62
C ASN A 15 26.90 -18.20 -29.86
N ALA A 16 26.81 -19.36 -29.23
CA ALA A 16 25.75 -19.66 -28.26
C ALA A 16 26.11 -19.04 -26.93
N SER A 17 25.65 -17.80 -26.69
CA SER A 17 25.65 -17.19 -25.37
C SER A 17 24.56 -17.83 -24.50
N GLY A 18 24.92 -18.94 -23.86
CA GLY A 18 24.13 -19.55 -22.79
C GLY A 18 24.12 -18.66 -21.58
N GLY A 19 23.10 -17.79 -21.46
CA GLY A 19 22.82 -17.06 -20.26
C GLY A 19 22.50 -18.06 -19.15
N ARG A 20 23.45 -18.30 -18.24
CA ARG A 20 23.18 -18.98 -16.97
C ARG A 20 22.31 -18.06 -16.11
N SER A 21 21.01 -18.36 -16.04
CA SER A 21 20.14 -17.80 -15.01
C SER A 21 20.77 -18.09 -13.64
N ALA A 22 21.03 -17.06 -12.85
CA ALA A 22 21.48 -17.23 -11.47
C ALA A 22 20.48 -18.15 -10.74
N PRO A 23 20.94 -19.10 -9.91
CA PRO A 23 20.04 -19.95 -9.16
C PRO A 23 19.15 -19.05 -8.29
N ARG A 24 17.82 -19.15 -8.44
CA ARG A 24 16.88 -18.61 -7.48
C ARG A 24 17.17 -19.28 -6.16
N LEU A 25 17.67 -18.50 -5.20
CA LEU A 25 17.73 -18.94 -3.82
C LEU A 25 16.32 -19.37 -3.44
N ALA A 26 16.17 -20.62 -3.02
CA ALA A 26 14.90 -21.07 -2.44
C ALA A 26 14.54 -20.12 -1.29
N PRO A 27 13.27 -19.67 -1.18
CA PRO A 27 12.88 -18.84 -0.06
C PRO A 27 13.20 -19.59 1.24
N GLU A 28 13.83 -18.91 2.19
CA GLU A 28 14.04 -19.47 3.53
C GLU A 28 12.70 -19.99 4.06
N PRO A 29 12.70 -21.14 4.78
CA PRO A 29 11.48 -21.66 5.39
C PRO A 29 10.86 -20.60 6.29
N GLN A 30 9.66 -20.17 5.99
CA GLN A 30 8.93 -19.22 6.80
C GLN A 30 8.55 -19.91 8.13
N PRO A 31 8.69 -19.21 9.28
CA PRO A 31 8.23 -19.74 10.54
C PRO A 31 6.71 -19.94 10.53
N PRO A 32 6.16 -20.79 11.40
CA PRO A 32 4.71 -20.89 11.57
C PRO A 32 4.13 -19.54 11.96
N ALA A 33 2.90 -19.27 11.52
CA ALA A 33 2.19 -18.04 11.85
C ALA A 33 2.01 -17.92 13.38
N ALA A 34 2.07 -16.69 13.87
CA ALA A 34 1.81 -16.42 15.28
C ALA A 34 0.34 -16.73 15.63
N GLU A 35 0.11 -17.26 16.83
CA GLU A 35 -1.24 -17.52 17.35
C GLU A 35 -2.01 -16.23 17.63
N GLN A 36 -1.31 -15.10 17.80
CA GLN A 36 -1.86 -13.78 18.04
C GLN A 36 -1.48 -12.82 16.92
N SER A 37 -2.35 -11.83 16.65
CA SER A 37 -2.06 -10.79 15.69
C SER A 37 -0.96 -9.87 16.17
N GLY A 38 0.09 -9.73 15.37
CA GLY A 38 1.11 -8.72 15.55
C GLY A 38 0.82 -7.46 14.75
N SER A 39 1.39 -6.35 15.20
CA SER A 39 1.25 -5.08 14.48
C SER A 39 2.40 -4.12 14.78
N PHE A 40 2.63 -3.21 13.86
CA PHE A 40 3.34 -1.95 14.10
C PHE A 40 2.64 -0.84 13.32
N ARG A 41 2.89 0.41 13.70
CA ARG A 41 2.37 1.55 12.95
C ARG A 41 3.40 2.65 12.81
N VAL A 42 3.23 3.46 11.79
CA VAL A 42 3.90 4.74 11.61
C VAL A 42 2.86 5.85 11.59
N GLU A 43 3.24 7.04 12.03
CA GLU A 43 2.47 8.26 11.87
C GLU A 43 3.23 9.19 10.93
N CYS A 44 2.55 9.71 9.92
CA CYS A 44 3.15 10.58 8.91
C CYS A 44 2.43 11.94 8.91
N ALA A 45 3.20 13.01 9.01
CA ALA A 45 2.66 14.34 8.80
C ALA A 45 2.34 14.55 7.31
N LEU A 46 1.36 15.42 7.03
CA LEU A 46 1.10 15.83 5.66
C LEU A 46 2.37 16.46 5.04
N VAL A 47 2.76 15.96 3.88
CA VAL A 47 3.83 16.56 3.09
C VAL A 47 3.32 17.78 2.34
N ARG A 48 2.28 17.59 1.54
CA ARG A 48 1.55 18.64 0.82
C ARG A 48 0.28 18.09 0.19
N GLU A 49 -0.60 18.98 -0.23
CA GLU A 49 -1.69 18.71 -1.14
C GLU A 49 -1.22 19.01 -2.57
N ALA A 50 -1.36 18.04 -3.48
CA ALA A 50 -0.96 18.24 -4.88
C ALA A 50 -1.67 17.26 -5.83
N ARG A 51 -1.71 17.63 -7.13
CA ARG A 51 -2.14 16.72 -8.20
C ARG A 51 -0.98 15.80 -8.60
N ILE A 52 -0.62 14.90 -7.70
CA ILE A 52 0.48 13.94 -7.86
C ILE A 52 -0.08 12.54 -7.64
N ASP A 53 0.17 11.68 -8.61
CA ASP A 53 -0.13 10.25 -8.56
C ASP A 53 0.80 9.52 -9.54
N PRO A 54 2.01 9.17 -9.13
CA PRO A 54 2.97 8.54 -10.03
C PRO A 54 2.65 7.06 -10.32
N ILE A 55 1.61 6.50 -9.70
CA ILE A 55 1.12 5.15 -10.02
C ILE A 55 0.18 5.24 -11.22
N VAL A 56 -0.90 6.02 -11.13
CA VAL A 56 -1.94 6.11 -12.18
C VAL A 56 -1.56 7.09 -13.29
N ALA A 57 -0.87 8.18 -12.96
CA ALA A 57 -0.52 9.26 -13.90
C ALA A 57 0.99 9.55 -13.88
N PRO A 58 1.87 8.58 -14.19
CA PRO A 58 3.32 8.80 -14.18
C PRO A 58 3.72 9.89 -15.17
N GLY A 59 4.49 10.87 -14.69
CA GLY A 59 4.96 12.03 -15.47
C GLY A 59 3.88 13.05 -15.83
N GLN A 60 2.67 12.93 -15.27
CA GLN A 60 1.55 13.84 -15.54
C GLN A 60 0.87 14.26 -14.24
N PRO A 61 0.21 15.42 -14.21
CA PRO A 61 -0.65 15.79 -13.08
C PRO A 61 -1.82 14.79 -12.94
N SER A 62 -2.13 14.40 -11.71
CA SER A 62 -3.32 13.60 -11.40
C SER A 62 -4.62 14.35 -11.74
N HIS A 63 -5.69 13.59 -12.01
CA HIS A 63 -7.02 14.14 -12.32
C HIS A 63 -7.63 14.89 -11.14
N HIS A 64 -7.28 14.56 -9.89
CA HIS A 64 -7.76 15.21 -8.68
C HIS A 64 -6.62 15.52 -7.70
N LEU A 65 -6.93 16.27 -6.67
CA LEU A 65 -6.00 16.65 -5.62
C LEU A 65 -5.85 15.51 -4.61
N HIS A 66 -4.62 15.20 -4.22
CA HIS A 66 -4.31 14.26 -3.16
C HIS A 66 -3.65 14.92 -1.96
N ASP A 67 -3.94 14.40 -0.77
CA ASP A 67 -3.13 14.56 0.42
C ASP A 67 -1.98 13.56 0.37
N LEU A 68 -0.74 14.05 0.39
CA LEU A 68 0.47 13.24 0.25
C LEU A 68 1.17 13.10 1.62
N PHE A 69 1.52 11.85 1.96
CA PHE A 69 2.21 11.51 3.20
C PHE A 69 3.43 10.62 2.91
N GLY A 70 4.34 10.53 3.88
CA GLY A 70 5.54 9.73 3.76
C GLY A 70 6.61 10.46 2.96
N ASN A 71 6.94 9.97 1.79
CA ASN A 71 8.06 10.47 0.98
C ASN A 71 7.92 11.94 0.59
N ARG A 72 8.87 12.77 1.04
CA ARG A 72 8.88 14.22 0.76
C ARG A 72 9.26 14.58 -0.67
N SER A 73 9.94 13.66 -1.38
CA SER A 73 10.38 13.86 -2.75
C SER A 73 9.40 13.38 -3.81
N LEU A 74 8.20 12.92 -3.41
CA LEU A 74 7.19 12.39 -4.32
C LEU A 74 6.78 13.45 -5.36
N THR A 75 6.92 13.11 -6.64
CA THR A 75 6.50 13.92 -7.80
C THR A 75 5.83 13.02 -8.85
N PRO A 76 5.19 13.57 -9.89
CA PRO A 76 4.68 12.73 -10.98
C PRO A 76 5.75 11.87 -11.66
N GLU A 77 7.00 12.34 -11.68
CA GLU A 77 8.15 11.66 -12.29
C GLU A 77 8.87 10.71 -11.33
N SER A 78 8.32 10.49 -10.13
CA SER A 78 8.95 9.63 -9.13
C SER A 78 9.22 8.24 -9.65
N THR A 79 10.40 7.73 -9.30
CA THR A 79 10.83 6.36 -9.52
C THR A 79 11.16 5.72 -8.17
N TYR A 80 11.23 4.39 -8.11
CA TYR A 80 11.67 3.69 -6.91
C TYR A 80 13.00 4.26 -6.37
N VAL A 81 13.96 4.50 -7.27
CA VAL A 81 15.30 5.00 -6.89
C VAL A 81 15.23 6.42 -6.33
N SER A 82 14.47 7.32 -6.96
CA SER A 82 14.32 8.71 -6.47
C SER A 82 13.65 8.77 -5.11
N MET A 83 12.69 7.89 -4.84
CA MET A 83 11.98 7.84 -3.57
C MET A 83 12.81 7.19 -2.45
N LEU A 84 13.60 6.16 -2.77
CA LEU A 84 14.40 5.42 -1.79
C LEU A 84 15.42 6.31 -1.06
N THR A 85 15.90 7.35 -1.71
CA THR A 85 16.87 8.33 -1.17
C THR A 85 16.20 9.59 -0.61
N GLY A 86 14.88 9.69 -0.69
CA GLY A 86 14.12 10.83 -0.20
C GLY A 86 13.98 10.84 1.32
N GLU A 87 13.76 12.03 1.87
CA GLU A 87 13.33 12.19 3.26
C GLU A 87 11.87 11.76 3.43
N THR A 88 11.50 11.43 4.66
CA THR A 88 10.13 11.06 5.00
C THR A 88 9.50 12.03 6.00
N SER A 89 8.16 12.11 5.99
CA SER A 89 7.36 12.77 7.02
C SER A 89 6.89 11.80 8.10
N CYS A 90 7.22 10.51 7.98
CA CYS A 90 6.80 9.49 8.92
C CYS A 90 7.74 9.41 10.14
N THR A 91 7.21 8.89 11.24
CA THR A 91 7.95 8.70 12.50
C THR A 91 9.14 7.76 12.35
N ALA A 92 9.04 6.72 11.50
CA ALA A 92 10.15 5.85 11.16
C ALA A 92 10.93 6.43 9.98
N SER A 93 12.18 6.87 10.21
CA SER A 93 13.05 7.42 9.16
C SER A 93 13.37 6.43 8.03
N ALA A 94 13.25 5.14 8.29
CA ALA A 94 13.40 4.08 7.31
C ALA A 94 12.17 3.92 6.39
N ASP A 95 11.02 4.51 6.74
CA ASP A 95 9.82 4.52 5.93
C ASP A 95 9.85 5.69 4.94
N THR A 96 10.48 5.50 3.81
CA THR A 96 10.44 6.43 2.68
C THR A 96 9.30 6.09 1.71
N GLY A 97 8.33 5.27 2.14
CA GLY A 97 7.14 4.93 1.38
C GLY A 97 6.29 6.15 1.03
N GLY A 98 5.60 6.07 -0.09
CA GLY A 98 4.59 7.05 -0.48
C GLY A 98 3.20 6.55 -0.14
N TYR A 99 2.38 7.43 0.46
CA TYR A 99 0.98 7.18 0.78
C TYR A 99 0.18 8.39 0.37
N TRP A 100 -0.93 8.19 -0.33
CA TRP A 100 -1.81 9.30 -0.66
C TRP A 100 -3.26 8.87 -0.79
N SER A 101 -4.15 9.83 -0.65
CA SER A 101 -5.59 9.68 -0.85
C SER A 101 -6.18 11.00 -1.36
N PRO A 102 -7.37 10.99 -2.00
CA PRO A 102 -8.02 12.23 -2.39
C PRO A 102 -8.20 13.18 -1.21
N ALA A 103 -7.94 14.47 -1.42
CA ALA A 103 -8.09 15.49 -0.40
C ALA A 103 -9.56 15.67 -0.01
N LEU A 104 -9.82 15.97 1.26
CA LEU A 104 -11.16 16.31 1.75
C LEU A 104 -11.49 17.77 1.42
N VAL A 105 -12.71 18.01 0.92
CA VAL A 105 -13.20 19.32 0.49
C VAL A 105 -14.45 19.69 1.29
N THR A 106 -14.50 20.91 1.81
CA THR A 106 -15.68 21.46 2.52
C THR A 106 -16.84 21.74 1.57
N PRO A 107 -18.06 22.00 2.08
CA PRO A 107 -19.17 22.45 1.25
C PRO A 107 -18.88 23.72 0.44
N ASP A 108 -18.05 24.63 0.97
CA ASP A 108 -17.67 25.89 0.31
C ASP A 108 -16.52 25.73 -0.70
N GLY A 109 -15.98 24.50 -0.85
CA GLY A 109 -14.91 24.20 -1.81
C GLY A 109 -13.50 24.36 -1.28
N GLU A 110 -13.33 24.64 0.01
CA GLU A 110 -12.02 24.76 0.66
C GLU A 110 -11.42 23.36 0.92
N ILE A 111 -10.11 23.24 0.83
CA ILE A 111 -9.39 22.00 1.16
C ILE A 111 -9.21 21.91 2.68
N VAL A 112 -9.61 20.77 3.24
CA VAL A 112 -9.36 20.48 4.66
C VAL A 112 -8.00 19.86 4.82
N ARG A 113 -7.06 20.59 5.42
CA ARG A 113 -5.74 20.07 5.71
C ARG A 113 -5.79 18.99 6.79
N PRO A 114 -5.36 17.74 6.54
CA PRO A 114 -5.37 16.69 7.55
C PRO A 114 -4.35 16.96 8.66
N GLU A 115 -4.63 16.44 9.87
CA GLU A 115 -3.69 16.48 10.99
C GLU A 115 -2.51 15.52 10.72
N ARG A 116 -2.82 14.27 10.38
CA ARG A 116 -1.86 13.20 10.14
C ARG A 116 -2.49 12.02 9.42
N ALA A 117 -1.64 11.19 8.84
CA ALA A 117 -1.98 9.82 8.49
C ALA A 117 -1.37 8.85 9.52
N VAL A 118 -2.11 7.79 9.85
CA VAL A 118 -1.64 6.67 10.69
C VAL A 118 -1.74 5.40 9.86
N ILE A 119 -0.61 4.75 9.62
CA ILE A 119 -0.54 3.54 8.82
C ILE A 119 -0.18 2.36 9.71
N TYR A 120 -1.12 1.44 9.89
CA TYR A 120 -0.89 0.19 10.60
C TYR A 120 -0.48 -0.89 9.61
N TYR A 121 0.51 -1.66 10.01
CA TYR A 121 0.94 -2.89 9.37
C TYR A 121 0.56 -4.05 10.29
N ARG A 122 -0.25 -4.98 9.80
CA ARG A 122 -0.79 -6.08 10.62
C ARG A 122 -0.61 -7.41 9.90
N ASN A 123 -0.44 -8.49 10.67
CA ASN A 123 -0.68 -9.83 10.16
C ASN A 123 -2.14 -10.24 10.41
N ARG A 124 -2.55 -11.34 9.83
CA ARG A 124 -3.88 -11.91 10.06
C ARG A 124 -3.86 -12.87 11.26
N PRO A 125 -4.80 -12.73 12.22
CA PRO A 125 -4.81 -13.54 13.44
C PRO A 125 -4.85 -15.05 13.21
N ALA A 126 -5.48 -15.49 12.11
CA ALA A 126 -5.66 -16.90 11.77
C ALA A 126 -4.73 -17.38 10.64
N GLY A 127 -3.74 -16.57 10.26
CA GLY A 127 -2.79 -16.91 9.21
C GLY A 127 -2.06 -18.21 9.54
N ARG A 128 -2.01 -19.14 8.59
CA ARG A 128 -1.26 -20.40 8.73
C ARG A 128 0.17 -20.28 8.22
N VAL A 129 0.50 -19.16 7.64
CA VAL A 129 1.78 -18.87 7.01
C VAL A 129 2.27 -17.52 7.51
N ALA A 130 3.57 -17.38 7.69
CA ALA A 130 4.15 -16.10 8.09
C ALA A 130 3.95 -15.04 6.99
N THR A 131 3.58 -13.83 7.40
CA THR A 131 3.43 -12.69 6.51
C THR A 131 4.74 -12.36 5.79
N THR A 132 4.73 -12.32 4.48
CA THR A 132 5.89 -11.94 3.66
C THR A 132 6.03 -10.42 3.66
N PRO A 133 7.20 -9.85 3.94
CA PRO A 133 7.42 -8.41 3.78
C PRO A 133 7.09 -7.96 2.35
N PHE A 134 6.53 -6.75 2.20
CA PHE A 134 6.35 -6.20 0.86
C PHE A 134 7.67 -6.21 0.09
N PRO A 135 7.67 -6.67 -1.18
CA PRO A 135 8.86 -6.55 -2.02
C PRO A 135 9.20 -5.08 -2.28
N ARG A 136 10.44 -4.84 -2.66
CA ARG A 136 10.87 -3.52 -3.12
C ARG A 136 10.05 -3.08 -4.33
N ASP A 137 9.73 -1.80 -4.42
CA ASP A 137 8.97 -1.21 -5.53
C ASP A 137 7.52 -1.71 -5.66
N PHE A 138 6.99 -2.32 -4.62
CA PHE A 138 5.61 -2.81 -4.60
C PHE A 138 4.62 -1.63 -4.56
N ARG A 139 3.61 -1.67 -5.43
CA ARG A 139 2.60 -0.62 -5.56
C ARG A 139 1.22 -1.23 -5.51
N MET A 140 0.28 -0.54 -4.92
CA MET A 140 -1.13 -0.96 -4.94
C MET A 140 -2.07 0.19 -4.66
N ILE A 141 -3.28 0.10 -5.19
CA ILE A 141 -4.39 0.98 -4.92
C ILE A 141 -5.49 0.20 -4.21
N ALA A 142 -6.05 0.79 -3.18
CA ALA A 142 -7.16 0.21 -2.42
C ALA A 142 -8.32 1.20 -2.28
N GLY A 143 -9.50 0.71 -1.96
CA GLY A 143 -10.69 1.55 -1.80
C GLY A 143 -11.37 1.91 -3.12
N GLY A 144 -12.26 2.90 -3.08
CA GLY A 144 -13.13 3.34 -4.18
C GLY A 144 -14.59 2.95 -3.98
N GLU A 145 -15.48 3.31 -4.89
CA GLU A 145 -16.95 3.27 -4.72
C GLU A 145 -17.51 1.92 -4.24
N ASP A 146 -16.97 0.81 -4.73
CA ASP A 146 -17.44 -0.54 -4.36
C ASP A 146 -16.68 -1.16 -3.17
N ALA A 147 -15.84 -0.39 -2.49
CA ALA A 147 -14.92 -0.93 -1.49
C ALA A 147 -15.50 -1.03 -0.08
N PHE A 148 -16.72 -0.52 0.18
CA PHE A 148 -17.33 -0.69 1.50
C PHE A 148 -17.61 -2.18 1.78
N PRO A 149 -17.25 -2.70 2.96
CA PRO A 149 -16.77 -2.03 4.17
C PRO A 149 -15.24 -1.97 4.34
N ASN A 150 -14.45 -2.17 3.28
CA ASN A 150 -12.99 -2.11 3.35
C ASN A 150 -12.44 -0.67 3.28
N ALA A 151 -13.23 0.26 2.76
CA ALA A 151 -12.98 1.69 2.85
C ALA A 151 -14.22 2.40 3.41
N TYR A 152 -14.04 3.32 4.37
CA TYR A 152 -15.15 3.91 5.11
C TYR A 152 -14.71 5.13 5.91
N TRP A 153 -15.68 5.76 6.55
CA TRP A 153 -15.50 6.88 7.45
C TRP A 153 -15.97 6.55 8.87
N THR A 154 -15.35 7.20 9.86
CA THR A 154 -15.82 7.26 11.26
C THR A 154 -15.62 8.66 11.79
N CYS A 155 -16.12 8.92 13.00
CA CYS A 155 -15.67 10.06 13.79
C CYS A 155 -14.44 9.66 14.64
N ASP A 156 -13.49 10.59 14.82
CA ASP A 156 -12.33 10.33 15.66
C ASP A 156 -12.77 10.13 17.12
N GLY A 157 -12.14 9.19 17.81
CA GLY A 157 -12.55 8.78 19.16
C GLY A 157 -13.59 7.65 19.20
N GLU A 158 -14.25 7.32 18.09
CA GLU A 158 -15.10 6.12 18.00
C GLU A 158 -14.24 4.85 17.95
N LYS A 159 -14.86 3.70 18.32
CA LYS A 159 -14.19 2.40 18.19
C LYS A 159 -14.08 2.03 16.71
N ASP A 160 -12.94 2.29 16.12
CA ASP A 160 -12.66 2.11 14.69
C ASP A 160 -12.94 0.69 14.16
N THR A 161 -12.93 -0.31 15.03
CA THR A 161 -13.16 -1.71 14.67
C THR A 161 -14.63 -2.12 14.73
N ALA A 162 -15.50 -1.30 15.31
CA ALA A 162 -16.92 -1.59 15.42
C ALA A 162 -17.60 -1.41 14.07
N LYS A 163 -18.23 -2.46 13.53
CA LYS A 163 -18.89 -2.40 12.20
C LYS A 163 -19.99 -1.34 12.14
N GLU A 164 -20.67 -1.11 13.25
CA GLU A 164 -21.77 -0.14 13.39
C GLU A 164 -21.31 1.31 13.26
N THR A 165 -20.04 1.62 13.52
CA THR A 165 -19.50 2.98 13.37
C THR A 165 -19.08 3.30 11.93
N ARG A 166 -18.87 2.30 11.08
CA ARG A 166 -18.43 2.47 9.70
C ARG A 166 -19.51 3.08 8.83
N LYS A 167 -19.17 4.14 8.11
CA LYS A 167 -20.08 4.83 7.19
C LYS A 167 -19.51 4.83 5.78
N ALA A 168 -20.37 4.54 4.80
CA ALA A 168 -20.06 4.69 3.38
C ALA A 168 -20.11 6.17 2.90
N TYR A 169 -20.31 7.10 3.82
CA TYR A 169 -20.42 8.53 3.60
C TYR A 169 -19.70 9.29 4.71
N ILE A 170 -19.36 10.55 4.49
CA ILE A 170 -18.71 11.41 5.47
C ILE A 170 -19.71 11.76 6.58
N PRO A 171 -19.55 11.24 7.81
CA PRO A 171 -20.49 11.49 8.90
C PRO A 171 -20.39 12.93 9.43
N ASP A 172 -21.47 13.41 10.06
CA ASP A 172 -21.42 14.61 10.89
C ASP A 172 -20.97 14.23 12.31
N CYS A 173 -19.76 14.62 12.66
CA CYS A 173 -19.14 14.33 13.96
C CYS A 173 -19.45 15.41 15.03
N GLY A 174 -20.33 16.34 14.73
CA GLY A 174 -20.71 17.42 15.64
C GLY A 174 -19.68 18.53 15.78
N ALA A 175 -20.00 19.51 16.61
CA ALA A 175 -19.12 20.64 16.85
C ALA A 175 -17.84 20.21 17.58
N GLY A 176 -16.68 20.54 17.01
CA GLY A 176 -15.36 20.14 17.53
C GLY A 176 -14.99 18.67 17.30
N GLY A 177 -15.83 17.90 16.60
CA GLY A 177 -15.51 16.55 16.18
C GLY A 177 -14.63 16.54 14.93
N ASN A 178 -13.85 15.46 14.76
CA ASN A 178 -12.99 15.23 13.61
C ASN A 178 -13.49 14.02 12.84
N VAL A 179 -13.51 14.10 11.51
CA VAL A 179 -13.77 12.93 10.66
C VAL A 179 -12.48 12.16 10.43
N LYS A 180 -12.62 10.85 10.31
CA LYS A 180 -11.51 9.93 10.05
C LYS A 180 -11.82 9.06 8.84
N LEU A 181 -10.94 9.11 7.86
CA LEU A 181 -10.92 8.26 6.69
C LEU A 181 -10.20 6.95 7.02
N HIS A 182 -10.72 5.83 6.53
CA HIS A 182 -10.11 4.51 6.65
C HIS A 182 -10.08 3.81 5.30
N VAL A 183 -8.93 3.22 4.96
CA VAL A 183 -8.78 2.31 3.81
C VAL A 183 -7.95 1.11 4.25
N PHE A 184 -8.58 -0.07 4.25
CA PHE A 184 -7.85 -1.34 4.35
C PHE A 184 -7.35 -1.74 2.97
N PHE A 185 -6.07 -2.00 2.87
CA PHE A 185 -5.48 -2.49 1.64
C PHE A 185 -5.59 -4.02 1.55
N PRO A 186 -5.61 -4.57 0.33
CA PRO A 186 -5.48 -6.01 0.11
C PRO A 186 -4.22 -6.56 0.76
N SER A 187 -4.32 -7.74 1.38
CA SER A 187 -3.21 -8.39 2.10
C SER A 187 -2.78 -9.73 1.49
N CYS A 188 -3.27 -10.05 0.30
CA CYS A 188 -2.91 -11.25 -0.44
C CYS A 188 -2.33 -10.87 -1.80
N TRP A 189 -1.13 -11.35 -2.08
CA TRP A 189 -0.37 -11.05 -3.29
C TRP A 189 -0.26 -12.30 -4.18
N ASP A 190 -0.21 -12.12 -5.50
CA ASP A 190 -0.04 -13.23 -6.46
C ASP A 190 1.36 -13.87 -6.43
N GLY A 191 2.31 -13.25 -5.70
CA GLY A 191 3.67 -13.75 -5.55
C GLY A 191 4.60 -13.44 -6.73
N ALA A 192 4.16 -12.66 -7.72
CA ALA A 192 4.92 -12.46 -8.96
C ALA A 192 5.04 -10.99 -9.38
N ARG A 193 3.94 -10.23 -9.42
CA ARG A 193 3.91 -8.88 -9.96
C ARG A 193 4.06 -7.85 -8.84
N LEU A 194 4.94 -6.86 -9.05
CA LEU A 194 5.09 -5.72 -8.13
C LEU A 194 3.99 -4.67 -8.31
N ASP A 195 3.36 -4.72 -9.47
CA ASP A 195 2.26 -3.87 -9.91
C ASP A 195 1.50 -4.58 -11.04
N ALA A 196 0.33 -4.10 -11.39
CA ALA A 196 -0.48 -4.58 -12.50
C ALA A 196 -0.97 -3.38 -13.33
N PRO A 197 -1.41 -3.56 -14.59
CA PRO A 197 -1.91 -2.46 -15.41
C PRO A 197 -3.09 -1.69 -14.80
N ASP A 198 -3.86 -2.33 -13.94
CA ASP A 198 -4.96 -1.74 -13.18
C ASP A 198 -4.57 -1.36 -11.74
N HIS A 199 -3.31 -1.55 -11.36
CA HIS A 199 -2.73 -1.31 -10.03
C HIS A 199 -3.44 -2.04 -8.89
N ARG A 200 -4.25 -3.07 -9.20
CA ARG A 200 -5.12 -3.79 -8.26
C ARG A 200 -5.08 -5.30 -8.42
N SER A 201 -5.05 -5.83 -9.65
CA SER A 201 -5.25 -7.27 -9.92
C SER A 201 -4.07 -8.19 -9.57
N HIS A 202 -2.95 -7.66 -9.07
CA HIS A 202 -1.85 -8.41 -8.50
C HIS A 202 -2.02 -8.66 -7.01
N VAL A 203 -3.02 -8.03 -6.38
CA VAL A 203 -3.39 -8.19 -4.98
C VAL A 203 -4.87 -8.52 -4.84
N ALA A 204 -5.24 -9.11 -3.71
CA ALA A 204 -6.62 -9.42 -3.37
C ALA A 204 -6.86 -9.24 -1.88
N TYR A 205 -8.10 -8.91 -1.50
CA TYR A 205 -8.51 -9.04 -0.11
C TYR A 205 -8.53 -10.51 0.28
N GLY A 206 -8.16 -10.79 1.52
CA GLY A 206 -8.32 -12.12 2.08
C GLY A 206 -9.80 -12.49 2.19
N LEU A 207 -10.07 -13.76 2.41
CA LEU A 207 -11.42 -14.29 2.55
C LEU A 207 -11.81 -14.36 4.03
N GLY A 208 -13.00 -13.87 4.38
CA GLY A 208 -13.60 -13.99 5.69
C GLY A 208 -14.22 -15.38 5.93
N GLU A 209 -14.93 -15.52 7.06
CA GLU A 209 -15.60 -16.78 7.44
C GLU A 209 -16.63 -17.26 6.41
N ASP A 210 -17.30 -16.32 5.74
CA ASP A 210 -18.29 -16.60 4.69
C ASP A 210 -17.67 -16.85 3.32
N GLY A 211 -16.35 -16.88 3.22
CA GLY A 211 -15.60 -17.05 1.96
C GLY A 211 -15.61 -15.86 1.03
N ARG A 212 -16.12 -14.69 1.47
CA ARG A 212 -16.12 -13.45 0.71
C ARG A 212 -14.89 -12.60 1.06
N ALA A 213 -14.57 -11.66 0.17
CA ALA A 213 -13.50 -10.71 0.39
C ALA A 213 -13.74 -9.87 1.67
N ASP A 214 -12.84 -9.96 2.62
CA ASP A 214 -12.85 -9.20 3.87
C ASP A 214 -11.48 -8.60 4.13
N GLY A 215 -11.36 -7.27 3.99
CA GLY A 215 -10.15 -6.53 4.29
C GLY A 215 -10.00 -6.22 5.78
N THR A 216 -10.98 -6.55 6.61
CA THR A 216 -10.98 -6.19 8.03
C THR A 216 -10.66 -7.36 8.96
N HIS A 217 -11.14 -8.55 8.60
CA HIS A 217 -10.95 -9.80 9.35
C HIS A 217 -10.70 -10.99 8.42
N PRO A 218 -9.70 -10.93 7.54
CA PRO A 218 -9.44 -12.02 6.62
C PRO A 218 -8.88 -13.25 7.36
N LEU A 219 -9.32 -14.45 6.96
CA LEU A 219 -8.87 -15.72 7.52
C LEU A 219 -7.90 -16.49 6.60
N ALA A 220 -7.99 -16.27 5.30
CA ALA A 220 -7.15 -16.94 4.31
C ALA A 220 -6.95 -16.09 3.06
N CYS A 221 -5.87 -16.32 2.34
CA CYS A 221 -5.70 -15.82 0.99
C CYS A 221 -6.41 -16.70 -0.04
N PRO A 222 -7.01 -16.12 -1.10
CA PRO A 222 -7.55 -16.90 -2.20
C PRO A 222 -6.40 -17.60 -2.96
N ARG A 223 -6.72 -18.72 -3.61
CA ARG A 223 -5.70 -19.52 -4.35
C ARG A 223 -4.99 -18.74 -5.45
N SER A 224 -5.63 -17.74 -6.02
CA SER A 224 -5.05 -16.87 -7.06
C SER A 224 -3.97 -15.91 -6.50
N HIS A 225 -4.01 -15.61 -5.20
CA HIS A 225 -3.10 -14.69 -4.51
C HIS A 225 -2.62 -15.33 -3.21
N PRO A 226 -1.78 -16.38 -3.29
CA PRO A 226 -1.50 -17.24 -2.15
C PRO A 226 -0.52 -16.65 -1.13
N VAL A 227 0.16 -15.55 -1.46
CA VAL A 227 1.21 -14.97 -0.62
C VAL A 227 0.62 -13.93 0.32
N GLU A 228 0.72 -14.15 1.63
CA GLU A 228 0.36 -13.14 2.61
C GLU A 228 1.39 -12.03 2.66
N VAL A 229 0.92 -10.80 2.57
CA VAL A 229 1.70 -9.57 2.82
C VAL A 229 1.06 -8.79 3.99
N PRO A 230 1.77 -7.84 4.63
CA PRO A 230 1.16 -7.04 5.68
C PRO A 230 -0.14 -6.39 5.22
N GLN A 231 -1.17 -6.48 6.05
CA GLN A 231 -2.38 -5.69 5.82
C GLN A 231 -2.10 -4.26 6.24
N LEU A 232 -2.23 -3.33 5.32
CA LEU A 232 -2.23 -1.91 5.64
C LEU A 232 -3.64 -1.48 6.06
N ASP A 233 -3.71 -0.75 7.17
CA ASP A 233 -4.89 -0.01 7.60
C ASP A 233 -4.47 1.46 7.62
N TYR A 234 -4.77 2.14 6.52
CA TYR A 234 -4.44 3.55 6.30
C TYR A 234 -5.57 4.41 6.83
N ARG A 235 -5.22 5.36 7.69
CA ARG A 235 -6.16 6.25 8.33
C ARG A 235 -5.70 7.69 8.21
N VAL A 236 -6.60 8.60 7.87
CA VAL A 236 -6.33 10.03 7.86
C VAL A 236 -7.31 10.74 8.78
N VAL A 237 -6.81 11.57 9.68
CA VAL A 237 -7.61 12.38 10.60
C VAL A 237 -7.69 13.79 10.06
N TYR A 238 -8.91 14.28 9.89
CA TYR A 238 -9.19 15.64 9.44
C TYR A 238 -9.83 16.46 10.58
N PRO A 239 -9.32 17.67 10.88
CA PRO A 239 -9.90 18.57 11.86
C PRO A 239 -11.15 19.24 11.27
N ALA A 240 -12.13 18.44 10.93
CA ALA A 240 -13.37 18.85 10.30
C ALA A 240 -14.54 18.04 10.84
N ARG A 241 -15.64 18.72 11.09
CA ARG A 241 -16.87 18.11 11.57
C ARG A 241 -17.47 17.10 10.58
N GLY A 242 -17.26 17.29 9.27
CA GLY A 242 -17.89 16.47 8.25
C GLY A 242 -19.37 16.79 8.02
N GLY A 243 -20.12 15.81 7.50
CA GLY A 243 -21.55 15.93 7.21
C GLY A 243 -21.87 16.36 5.78
N ALA A 244 -23.08 16.85 5.60
CA ALA A 244 -23.59 17.20 4.27
C ALA A 244 -22.74 18.26 3.54
N GLY A 245 -22.48 18.01 2.25
CA GLY A 245 -21.69 18.90 1.39
C GLY A 245 -20.18 18.68 1.43
N TYR A 246 -19.64 17.98 2.45
CA TYR A 246 -18.27 17.52 2.39
C TYR A 246 -18.12 16.42 1.33
N ARG A 247 -16.99 16.41 0.62
CA ARG A 247 -16.70 15.45 -0.43
C ARG A 247 -15.18 15.23 -0.56
N LEU A 248 -14.81 14.15 -1.22
CA LEU A 248 -13.42 13.96 -1.67
C LEU A 248 -13.18 14.74 -2.98
N ALA A 249 -11.93 15.05 -3.27
CA ALA A 249 -11.53 15.83 -4.44
C ALA A 249 -11.78 15.09 -5.77
N ASP A 250 -11.95 13.77 -5.75
CA ASP A 250 -12.38 12.93 -6.87
C ASP A 250 -13.91 12.82 -7.01
N ALA A 251 -14.65 13.51 -6.15
CA ALA A 251 -16.11 13.50 -6.04
C ALA A 251 -16.71 12.15 -5.60
N GLN A 252 -15.90 11.17 -5.20
CA GLN A 252 -16.38 9.91 -4.62
C GLN A 252 -16.75 10.10 -3.14
N MET A 253 -17.60 9.21 -2.62
CA MET A 253 -17.98 9.20 -1.20
C MET A 253 -17.15 8.19 -0.40
N ILE A 254 -16.80 7.05 -1.02
CA ILE A 254 -15.97 6.01 -0.40
C ILE A 254 -14.53 6.27 -0.82
N PRO A 255 -13.61 6.41 0.15
CA PRO A 255 -12.23 6.79 -0.15
C PRO A 255 -11.47 5.69 -0.88
N HIS A 256 -10.52 6.10 -1.72
CA HIS A 256 -9.40 5.26 -2.13
C HIS A 256 -8.10 5.77 -1.52
N ALA A 257 -7.09 4.92 -1.54
CA ALA A 257 -5.74 5.28 -1.14
C ALA A 257 -4.72 4.48 -1.93
N ASP A 258 -3.55 5.05 -2.06
CA ASP A 258 -2.43 4.54 -2.84
C ASP A 258 -1.22 4.31 -1.95
N PHE A 259 -0.48 3.28 -2.25
CA PHE A 259 0.73 2.89 -1.53
C PHE A 259 1.83 2.50 -2.49
N TRP A 260 3.01 3.06 -2.27
CA TRP A 260 4.25 2.68 -2.95
C TRP A 260 5.33 2.34 -1.94
N ASN A 261 5.74 1.07 -1.90
CA ASN A 261 6.76 0.59 -0.97
C ASN A 261 8.17 1.01 -1.41
N THR A 262 8.72 1.98 -0.71
CA THR A 262 10.12 2.38 -0.81
C THR A 262 10.82 2.40 0.55
N TRP A 263 10.33 1.63 1.51
CA TRP A 263 10.99 1.40 2.78
C TRP A 263 12.45 0.98 2.60
N GLN A 264 13.31 1.34 3.51
CA GLN A 264 14.58 0.66 3.67
C GLN A 264 14.29 -0.81 3.97
N GLN A 265 14.46 -1.66 2.98
CA GLN A 265 13.93 -3.02 2.95
C GLN A 265 14.31 -3.87 4.18
N ARG A 266 15.57 -3.74 4.66
CA ARG A 266 16.02 -4.49 5.84
C ARG A 266 15.27 -4.11 7.12
N GLU A 267 14.89 -2.84 7.27
CA GLU A 267 14.11 -2.42 8.44
C GLU A 267 12.67 -2.91 8.34
N LEU A 268 12.04 -2.85 7.17
CA LEU A 268 10.71 -3.44 6.96
C LEU A 268 10.71 -4.95 7.27
N GLU A 269 11.70 -5.69 6.77
CA GLU A 269 11.88 -7.12 7.05
C GLU A 269 12.06 -7.39 8.55
N SER A 270 12.87 -6.58 9.22
CA SER A 270 13.07 -6.65 10.67
C SER A 270 11.77 -6.40 11.45
N LEU A 271 10.98 -5.40 11.06
CA LEU A 271 9.68 -5.11 11.69
C LEU A 271 8.67 -6.24 11.46
N VAL A 272 8.60 -6.79 10.26
CA VAL A 272 7.76 -7.95 9.99
C VAL A 272 8.15 -9.14 10.86
N GLN A 273 9.44 -9.45 10.96
CA GLN A 273 9.94 -10.56 11.76
C GLN A 273 9.69 -10.38 13.27
N ARG A 274 10.05 -9.21 13.81
CA ARG A 274 9.99 -9.00 15.27
C ARG A 274 8.59 -8.68 15.78
N CYS A 275 7.70 -8.13 14.94
CA CYS A 275 6.34 -7.76 15.32
C CYS A 275 5.31 -8.74 14.79
N LEU A 276 5.22 -8.89 13.45
CA LEU A 276 4.15 -9.65 12.83
C LEU A 276 4.33 -11.16 13.04
N TRP A 277 5.50 -11.72 12.74
CA TRP A 277 5.73 -13.17 12.92
C TRP A 277 5.63 -13.62 14.36
N LYS A 278 5.98 -12.75 15.30
CA LYS A 278 5.92 -13.07 16.75
C LYS A 278 4.57 -12.74 17.38
N GLY A 279 3.61 -12.19 16.62
CA GLY A 279 2.33 -11.78 17.16
C GLY A 279 2.45 -10.67 18.21
N VAL A 280 3.43 -9.79 18.08
CA VAL A 280 3.68 -8.70 19.03
C VAL A 280 3.15 -7.38 18.48
N ASN A 281 2.46 -6.63 19.34
CA ASN A 281 2.13 -5.25 19.03
C ASN A 281 3.31 -4.34 19.36
N CYS A 282 4.06 -3.94 18.33
CA CYS A 282 5.22 -3.04 18.49
C CYS A 282 4.84 -1.55 18.57
N HIS A 283 3.53 -1.24 18.58
CA HIS A 283 3.01 0.12 18.67
C HIS A 283 3.56 1.08 17.60
N LEU A 284 3.84 2.32 18.00
CA LEU A 284 4.44 3.33 17.14
C LEU A 284 5.94 3.07 17.00
N VAL A 285 6.45 3.01 15.77
CA VAL A 285 7.88 2.82 15.49
C VAL A 285 8.52 4.11 14.99
N GLY A 286 9.82 4.28 15.31
CA GLY A 286 10.62 5.40 14.85
C GLY A 286 10.92 6.50 15.85
N TYR A 287 10.31 6.49 17.05
CA TYR A 287 10.82 7.30 18.17
C TYR A 287 11.87 6.48 18.93
N SER A 288 13.14 6.85 18.78
CA SER A 288 14.26 6.38 19.60
C SER A 288 14.74 7.53 20.49
#